data_e6a6587c8fa6c9cb192dde27a50a3e8b
#
_entry.id   e6a6587c8fa6c9cb192dde27a50a3e8b
#
_cell.length_a   1.000
_cell.length_b   1.000
_cell.length_c   1.000
_cell.angle_alpha   90.00
_cell.angle_beta   90.00
_cell.angle_gamma   90.00
#
_symmetry.space_group_name_H-M   'P 1'
#
loop_
_entity.id
_entity.type
_entity.pdbx_description
1 polymer ?
#
loop_
_entity_poly.entity_id
_entity_poly.type
_entity_poly.pdbx_seq_one_letter_code
_entity_poly.pdbx_strand_id
1 'polypeptide(L)'
;VVTSDNGMPFPRSKANQYEYSHHMPLVICWPEGIKGKGRIANDYVSFIDLAPTFLEVAGVNSQTSGMLPFAGKSLSPIFNRSDDRFVDEGWEEVLLGRERDDYGRPKNQGYPIRAIIRDGYLYIWNLKPDLLPAGNPETGYLDVDGSPTKSYILSMNRRGDSSYFKYSFSARPEEELYDLRRDLDCVENLAEEQRCQDLKNKLRKRLEERLLEQDDPRLLGGGDVFDNYRYDTENKWNFWERVISGEIKEPWKQTGWVTPTDYEQYE
;
A
#
# COMPACT_ATOMS: atom_id res chain seq x y z
N VAL A 1 9.07 16.76 -12.46
CA VAL A 1 8.19 15.67 -12.05
C VAL A 1 7.17 16.21 -11.07
N VAL A 2 5.89 15.89 -11.27
CA VAL A 2 4.79 16.19 -10.35
C VAL A 2 4.08 14.89 -10.03
N THR A 3 3.93 14.60 -8.75
CA THR A 3 3.28 13.39 -8.25
C THR A 3 2.73 13.61 -6.83
N SER A 4 2.07 12.61 -6.26
CA SER A 4 1.73 12.53 -4.83
C SER A 4 2.52 11.39 -4.19
N ASP A 5 2.78 11.47 -2.89
CA ASP A 5 3.50 10.45 -2.12
C ASP A 5 2.65 9.21 -1.84
N ASN A 6 1.35 9.40 -1.61
CA ASN A 6 0.38 8.34 -1.31
C ASN A 6 -1.04 8.72 -1.72
N GLY A 7 -1.96 7.79 -1.58
CA GLY A 7 -3.39 8.00 -1.79
C GLY A 7 -4.01 8.97 -0.79
N MET A 8 -5.24 9.38 -1.06
CA MET A 8 -6.00 10.29 -0.22
C MET A 8 -6.18 9.75 1.21
N PRO A 9 -6.27 10.63 2.25
CA PRO A 9 -6.38 10.24 3.65
C PRO A 9 -7.81 9.78 4.01
N PHE A 10 -8.32 8.81 3.28
CA PHE A 10 -9.65 8.23 3.48
C PHE A 10 -9.56 6.73 3.79
N PRO A 11 -10.58 6.15 4.46
CA PRO A 11 -10.70 4.70 4.58
C PRO A 11 -10.58 4.03 3.20
N ARG A 12 -9.83 2.91 3.11
CA ARG A 12 -9.53 2.14 1.89
C ARG A 12 -8.60 2.82 0.88
N SER A 13 -8.12 4.04 1.13
CA SER A 13 -7.12 4.70 0.30
C SER A 13 -5.74 4.63 0.96
N LYS A 14 -5.17 5.71 1.47
CA LYS A 14 -3.85 5.69 2.12
C LYS A 14 -3.68 4.46 3.02
N ALA A 15 -2.46 3.91 3.10
CA ALA A 15 -2.11 2.74 3.88
C ALA A 15 -2.77 1.41 3.45
N ASN A 16 -3.35 1.33 2.28
CA ASN A 16 -3.91 0.10 1.69
C ASN A 16 -3.20 -0.27 0.39
N GLN A 17 -3.72 -1.30 -0.32
CA GLN A 17 -3.19 -1.72 -1.63
C GLN A 17 -4.27 -1.73 -2.73
N TYR A 18 -5.37 -1.00 -2.52
CA TYR A 18 -6.42 -0.82 -3.51
C TYR A 18 -6.06 0.29 -4.51
N GLU A 19 -6.76 0.38 -5.61
CA GLU A 19 -6.45 1.30 -6.72
C GLU A 19 -6.21 2.74 -6.24
N TYR A 20 -7.07 3.30 -5.42
CA TYR A 20 -6.93 4.67 -4.89
C TYR A 20 -5.83 4.85 -3.82
N SER A 21 -5.20 3.76 -3.42
CA SER A 21 -4.10 3.80 -2.44
C SER A 21 -2.75 4.04 -3.09
N HIS A 22 -2.56 3.54 -4.30
CA HIS A 22 -1.24 3.41 -4.93
C HIS A 22 -1.16 3.96 -6.36
N HIS A 23 -2.28 4.12 -7.07
CA HIS A 23 -2.27 4.71 -8.41
C HIS A 23 -2.16 6.23 -8.31
N MET A 24 -0.95 6.70 -8.06
CA MET A 24 -0.65 8.12 -7.89
C MET A 24 -0.53 8.82 -9.23
N PRO A 25 -1.00 10.07 -9.33
CA PRO A 25 -0.75 10.88 -10.52
C PRO A 25 0.76 11.02 -10.71
N LEU A 26 1.24 10.83 -11.92
CA LEU A 26 2.64 11.04 -12.27
C LEU A 26 2.73 11.81 -13.57
N VAL A 27 3.25 13.03 -13.49
CA VAL A 27 3.50 13.87 -14.68
C VAL A 27 4.97 14.19 -14.76
N ILE A 28 5.58 13.92 -15.90
CA ILE A 28 6.99 14.22 -16.17
C ILE A 28 7.08 15.15 -17.38
N CYS A 29 7.77 16.26 -17.22
CA CYS A 29 8.04 17.22 -18.27
C CYS A 29 9.55 17.37 -18.43
N TRP A 30 10.07 16.95 -19.58
CA TRP A 30 11.46 17.14 -19.98
C TRP A 30 11.51 17.37 -21.50
N PRO A 31 11.42 18.65 -21.94
CA PRO A 31 11.24 19.01 -23.35
C PRO A 31 12.29 18.47 -24.30
N GLU A 32 13.52 18.30 -23.82
CA GLU A 32 14.66 17.87 -24.64
C GLU A 32 14.85 16.34 -24.63
N GLY A 33 14.27 15.62 -23.67
CA GLY A 33 14.49 14.19 -23.49
C GLY A 33 13.27 13.31 -23.70
N ILE A 34 12.04 13.86 -23.71
CA ILE A 34 10.82 13.06 -23.89
C ILE A 34 10.26 13.28 -25.31
N LYS A 35 10.13 12.17 -26.05
CA LYS A 35 9.43 12.17 -27.36
C LYS A 35 7.91 12.08 -27.16
N GLY A 36 7.14 12.54 -28.14
CA GLY A 36 5.67 12.46 -28.10
C GLY A 36 5.08 13.30 -26.96
N LYS A 37 5.23 14.62 -27.05
CA LYS A 37 4.74 15.57 -26.03
C LYS A 37 3.22 15.45 -25.81
N GLY A 38 2.80 15.55 -24.56
CA GLY A 38 1.37 15.54 -24.19
C GLY A 38 0.69 14.18 -24.27
N ARG A 39 1.44 13.08 -24.36
CA ARG A 39 0.90 11.72 -24.39
C ARG A 39 0.67 11.15 -22.99
N ILE A 40 -0.13 10.10 -22.93
CA ILE A 40 -0.31 9.27 -21.74
C ILE A 40 0.47 7.97 -21.96
N ALA A 41 1.32 7.57 -20.99
CA ALA A 41 1.94 6.27 -20.96
C ALA A 41 1.11 5.35 -20.04
N ASN A 42 0.78 4.16 -20.55
CA ASN A 42 -0.03 3.17 -19.82
C ASN A 42 0.84 2.06 -19.19
N ASP A 43 2.15 2.22 -19.27
CA ASP A 43 3.13 1.31 -18.65
C ASP A 43 3.01 1.34 -17.12
N TYR A 44 3.15 0.21 -16.46
CA TYR A 44 3.17 0.15 -15.00
C TYR A 44 4.52 0.68 -14.47
N VAL A 45 4.47 1.87 -13.88
CA VAL A 45 5.63 2.59 -13.34
C VAL A 45 5.56 2.60 -11.82
N SER A 46 6.69 2.35 -11.17
CA SER A 46 6.84 2.47 -9.72
C SER A 46 7.73 3.65 -9.35
N PHE A 47 7.56 4.23 -8.17
CA PHE A 47 8.43 5.31 -7.68
C PHE A 47 9.89 4.88 -7.49
N ILE A 48 10.15 3.58 -7.32
CA ILE A 48 11.53 3.06 -7.30
C ILE A 48 12.26 3.26 -8.63
N ASP A 49 11.52 3.51 -9.73
CA ASP A 49 12.07 3.76 -11.07
C ASP A 49 12.58 5.20 -11.23
N LEU A 50 12.21 6.12 -10.33
CA LEU A 50 12.60 7.53 -10.43
C LEU A 50 14.10 7.74 -10.16
N ALA A 51 14.66 7.08 -9.14
CA ALA A 51 16.08 7.24 -8.81
C ALA A 51 17.02 6.80 -9.94
N PRO A 52 16.91 5.59 -10.51
CA PRO A 52 17.74 5.19 -11.66
C PRO A 52 17.50 6.08 -12.88
N THR A 53 16.27 6.58 -13.09
CA THR A 53 15.96 7.54 -14.17
C THR A 53 16.73 8.84 -13.99
N PHE A 54 16.71 9.42 -12.80
CA PHE A 54 17.39 10.69 -12.54
C PHE A 54 18.91 10.56 -12.67
N LEU A 55 19.50 9.46 -12.22
CA LEU A 55 20.93 9.21 -12.40
C LEU A 55 21.29 9.11 -13.88
N GLU A 56 20.52 8.36 -14.66
CA GLU A 56 20.76 8.21 -16.10
C GLU A 56 20.64 9.56 -16.82
N VAL A 57 19.59 10.35 -16.56
CA VAL A 57 19.40 11.67 -17.13
C VAL A 57 20.54 12.63 -16.76
N ALA A 58 21.07 12.52 -15.54
CA ALA A 58 22.21 13.31 -15.07
C ALA A 58 23.56 12.80 -15.60
N GLY A 59 23.61 11.69 -16.35
CA GLY A 59 24.84 11.08 -16.81
C GLY A 59 25.69 10.45 -15.70
N VAL A 60 25.07 10.14 -14.55
CA VAL A 60 25.73 9.52 -13.40
C VAL A 60 25.63 8.01 -13.50
N ASN A 61 26.77 7.31 -13.46
CA ASN A 61 26.78 5.87 -13.43
C ASN A 61 26.23 5.35 -12.09
N SER A 62 25.18 4.54 -12.14
CA SER A 62 24.53 3.97 -10.96
C SER A 62 25.48 3.16 -10.08
N GLN A 63 26.43 2.43 -10.67
CA GLN A 63 27.39 1.60 -9.93
C GLN A 63 28.41 2.42 -9.13
N THR A 64 28.66 3.67 -9.52
CA THR A 64 29.63 4.58 -8.86
C THR A 64 28.92 5.69 -8.10
N SER A 65 27.60 5.70 -8.07
CA SER A 65 26.78 6.73 -7.41
C SER A 65 26.85 6.71 -5.87
N GLY A 66 27.34 5.62 -5.28
CA GLY A 66 27.31 5.39 -3.83
C GLY A 66 25.97 4.88 -3.31
N MET A 67 24.98 4.68 -4.17
CA MET A 67 23.69 4.07 -3.83
C MET A 67 23.77 2.56 -3.90
N LEU A 68 22.89 1.90 -3.14
CA LEU A 68 22.71 0.44 -3.25
C LEU A 68 22.11 0.08 -4.63
N PRO A 69 22.25 -1.19 -5.07
CA PRO A 69 21.63 -1.66 -6.30
C PRO A 69 20.14 -1.35 -6.34
N PHE A 70 19.63 -0.90 -7.47
CA PHE A 70 18.22 -0.57 -7.63
C PHE A 70 17.40 -1.82 -7.98
N ALA A 71 16.25 -1.97 -7.33
CA ALA A 71 15.19 -2.88 -7.79
C ALA A 71 14.36 -2.24 -8.92
N GLY A 72 14.33 -0.91 -9.00
CA GLY A 72 13.71 -0.15 -10.08
C GLY A 72 14.59 -0.04 -11.32
N LYS A 73 14.02 0.43 -12.42
CA LYS A 73 14.64 0.61 -13.73
C LYS A 73 14.36 2.00 -14.29
N SER A 74 15.25 2.47 -15.17
CA SER A 74 15.08 3.79 -15.77
C SER A 74 13.85 3.87 -16.69
N LEU A 75 13.14 4.99 -16.64
CA LEU A 75 12.03 5.33 -17.51
C LEU A 75 12.46 5.76 -18.94
N SER A 76 13.76 5.78 -19.24
CA SER A 76 14.28 6.19 -20.55
C SER A 76 13.66 5.45 -21.73
N PRO A 77 13.37 4.12 -21.67
CA PRO A 77 12.64 3.45 -22.74
C PRO A 77 11.26 4.04 -23.01
N ILE A 78 10.54 4.42 -21.95
CA ILE A 78 9.23 5.09 -22.07
C ILE A 78 9.41 6.49 -22.66
N PHE A 79 10.43 7.26 -22.24
CA PHE A 79 10.70 8.61 -22.76
C PHE A 79 11.05 8.62 -24.25
N ASN A 80 11.71 7.59 -24.72
CA ASN A 80 12.16 7.47 -26.11
C ASN A 80 11.06 7.10 -27.13
N ARG A 81 9.85 6.78 -26.66
CA ARG A 81 8.71 6.46 -27.52
C ARG A 81 7.90 7.70 -27.83
N SER A 82 7.24 7.67 -28.99
CA SER A 82 6.33 8.74 -29.44
C SER A 82 4.87 8.32 -29.45
N ASP A 83 4.58 7.07 -29.11
CA ASP A 83 3.24 6.46 -29.09
C ASP A 83 2.85 5.92 -27.70
N ASP A 84 1.60 5.51 -27.55
CA ASP A 84 1.01 5.06 -26.29
C ASP A 84 1.06 3.52 -26.11
N ARG A 85 1.81 2.80 -26.96
CA ARG A 85 1.98 1.34 -26.82
C ARG A 85 2.82 1.04 -25.58
N PHE A 86 2.56 -0.09 -24.93
CA PHE A 86 3.44 -0.55 -23.86
C PHE A 86 4.88 -0.75 -24.34
N VAL A 87 5.85 -0.45 -23.49
CA VAL A 87 7.22 -0.90 -23.69
C VAL A 87 7.26 -2.41 -23.50
N ASP A 88 7.82 -3.12 -24.47
CA ASP A 88 7.99 -4.56 -24.35
C ASP A 88 8.87 -4.89 -23.14
N GLU A 89 8.58 -5.99 -22.47
CA GLU A 89 9.26 -6.60 -21.33
C GLU A 89 9.58 -5.69 -20.12
N GLY A 90 8.97 -6.06 -19.00
CA GLY A 90 9.26 -5.50 -17.70
C GLY A 90 8.38 -4.31 -17.27
N TRP A 91 7.47 -3.82 -18.10
CA TRP A 91 6.52 -2.77 -17.77
C TRP A 91 5.07 -3.26 -17.73
N GLU A 92 4.88 -4.57 -17.80
CA GLU A 92 3.59 -5.24 -17.80
C GLU A 92 3.04 -5.51 -16.39
N GLU A 93 3.84 -5.23 -15.34
CA GLU A 93 3.47 -5.48 -13.96
C GLU A 93 4.12 -4.48 -13.00
N VAL A 94 3.49 -4.29 -11.84
CA VAL A 94 4.05 -3.53 -10.72
C VAL A 94 3.77 -4.25 -9.41
N LEU A 95 4.78 -4.24 -8.51
CA LEU A 95 4.65 -4.77 -7.16
C LEU A 95 4.26 -3.66 -6.19
N LEU A 96 3.43 -4.03 -5.23
CA LEU A 96 2.99 -3.19 -4.14
C LEU A 96 3.24 -3.91 -2.82
N GLY A 97 3.44 -3.15 -1.76
CA GLY A 97 3.63 -3.75 -0.45
C GLY A 97 3.45 -2.76 0.67
N ARG A 98 3.18 -3.31 1.84
CA ARG A 98 3.13 -2.58 3.09
C ARG A 98 3.64 -3.48 4.20
N GLU A 99 4.29 -2.90 5.19
CA GLU A 99 4.61 -3.56 6.44
C GLU A 99 3.82 -2.92 7.58
N ARG A 100 4.31 -1.85 8.14
CA ARG A 100 3.71 -1.10 9.22
C ARG A 100 3.47 0.33 8.74
N ASP A 101 2.22 0.79 8.84
CA ASP A 101 1.88 2.17 8.48
C ASP A 101 2.00 3.06 9.71
N ASP A 102 1.17 2.79 10.72
CA ASP A 102 1.21 3.53 11.96
C ASP A 102 1.43 2.61 13.17
N TYR A 103 1.33 3.14 14.38
CA TYR A 103 1.47 2.42 15.64
C TYR A 103 0.11 2.03 16.24
N GLY A 104 0.09 1.43 17.44
CA GLY A 104 -1.15 1.15 18.17
C GLY A 104 -1.75 -0.22 17.92
N ARG A 105 -0.97 -1.17 17.38
CA ARG A 105 -1.29 -2.60 17.42
C ARG A 105 -0.59 -3.31 18.56
N PRO A 106 -1.17 -4.41 19.08
CA PRO A 106 -0.49 -5.27 20.05
C PRO A 106 0.91 -5.65 19.57
N LYS A 107 1.89 -5.62 20.48
CA LYS A 107 3.29 -6.00 20.25
C LYS A 107 3.95 -5.19 19.12
N ASN A 108 3.48 -3.98 18.87
CA ASN A 108 3.96 -3.10 17.80
C ASN A 108 3.92 -3.72 16.39
N GLN A 109 3.03 -4.69 16.16
CA GLN A 109 2.94 -5.42 14.91
C GLN A 109 2.48 -4.53 13.75
N GLY A 110 3.01 -4.83 12.56
CA GLY A 110 2.48 -4.32 11.30
C GLY A 110 1.31 -5.14 10.77
N TYR A 111 0.71 -4.65 9.69
CA TYR A 111 -0.22 -5.42 8.85
C TYR A 111 0.43 -5.63 7.48
N PRO A 112 1.27 -6.67 7.33
CA PRO A 112 2.05 -6.89 6.12
C PRO A 112 1.17 -7.34 4.95
N ILE A 113 1.34 -6.65 3.82
CA ILE A 113 0.67 -6.94 2.56
C ILE A 113 1.72 -7.04 1.46
N ARG A 114 1.52 -7.98 0.51
CA ARG A 114 2.20 -7.99 -0.79
C ARG A 114 1.15 -8.05 -1.88
N ALA A 115 1.37 -7.33 -2.96
CA ALA A 115 0.44 -7.34 -4.07
C ALA A 115 1.14 -7.17 -5.41
N ILE A 116 0.47 -7.57 -6.47
CA ILE A 116 0.91 -7.40 -7.86
C ILE A 116 -0.26 -6.91 -8.69
N ILE A 117 0.02 -5.94 -9.57
CA ILE A 117 -0.88 -5.59 -10.66
C ILE A 117 -0.28 -6.11 -11.95
N ARG A 118 -1.06 -6.84 -12.71
CA ARG A 118 -0.71 -7.34 -14.04
C ARG A 118 -1.96 -7.55 -14.88
N ASP A 119 -1.90 -7.21 -16.17
CA ASP A 119 -3.00 -7.41 -17.12
C ASP A 119 -4.34 -6.79 -16.67
N GLY A 120 -4.30 -5.69 -15.91
CA GLY A 120 -5.47 -5.01 -15.36
C GLY A 120 -6.11 -5.72 -14.16
N TYR A 121 -5.45 -6.72 -13.58
CA TYR A 121 -5.86 -7.37 -12.34
C TYR A 121 -4.95 -7.00 -11.19
N LEU A 122 -5.54 -6.75 -10.04
CA LEU A 122 -4.85 -6.57 -8.77
C LEU A 122 -5.03 -7.84 -7.92
N TYR A 123 -3.92 -8.50 -7.60
CA TYR A 123 -3.89 -9.58 -6.61
C TYR A 123 -3.22 -9.10 -5.34
N ILE A 124 -3.87 -9.33 -4.19
CA ILE A 124 -3.39 -8.95 -2.86
C ILE A 124 -3.23 -10.19 -1.99
N TRP A 125 -2.09 -10.29 -1.32
CA TRP A 125 -1.80 -11.29 -0.29
C TRP A 125 -1.64 -10.62 1.06
N ASN A 126 -2.63 -10.82 1.95
CA ASN A 126 -2.62 -10.39 3.34
C ASN A 126 -1.88 -11.43 4.17
N LEU A 127 -0.67 -11.12 4.62
CA LEU A 127 0.22 -12.09 5.27
C LEU A 127 -0.11 -12.36 6.74
N LYS A 128 -0.89 -11.50 7.37
CA LYS A 128 -1.42 -11.67 8.74
C LYS A 128 -2.93 -11.35 8.75
N PRO A 129 -3.78 -12.16 8.12
CA PRO A 129 -5.21 -11.88 7.97
C PRO A 129 -5.99 -11.88 9.29
N ASP A 130 -5.42 -12.47 10.35
CA ASP A 130 -5.99 -12.44 11.71
C ASP A 130 -5.92 -11.06 12.37
N LEU A 131 -5.13 -10.13 11.83
CA LEU A 131 -5.04 -8.75 12.31
C LEU A 131 -6.06 -7.84 11.61
N LEU A 132 -6.39 -6.72 12.25
CA LEU A 132 -7.24 -5.70 11.63
C LEU A 132 -6.42 -4.77 10.72
N PRO A 133 -6.81 -4.60 9.45
CA PRO A 133 -6.03 -3.84 8.47
C PRO A 133 -5.92 -2.34 8.77
N ALA A 134 -6.93 -1.79 9.45
CA ALA A 134 -7.01 -0.38 9.80
C ALA A 134 -6.36 -0.02 11.15
N GLY A 135 -5.78 -0.99 11.85
CA GLY A 135 -5.38 -0.86 13.26
C GLY A 135 -6.49 -1.27 14.22
N ASN A 136 -6.22 -1.19 15.50
CA ASN A 136 -7.11 -1.67 16.55
C ASN A 136 -8.13 -0.60 17.00
N PRO A 137 -9.37 -1.00 17.36
CA PRO A 137 -10.40 -0.07 17.83
C PRO A 137 -10.00 0.68 19.10
N GLU A 138 -9.31 0.02 20.03
CA GLU A 138 -8.87 0.59 21.32
C GLU A 138 -7.92 1.75 21.15
N THR A 139 -7.20 1.77 20.05
CA THR A 139 -6.25 2.82 19.69
C THR A 139 -6.77 3.73 18.58
N GLY A 140 -8.05 3.59 18.18
CA GLY A 140 -8.71 4.49 17.24
C GLY A 140 -8.39 4.22 15.77
N TYR A 141 -8.08 2.98 15.40
CA TYR A 141 -7.80 2.57 14.01
C TYR A 141 -6.74 3.47 13.33
N LEU A 142 -5.53 3.53 13.92
CA LEU A 142 -4.51 4.52 13.57
C LEU A 142 -3.97 4.41 12.13
N ASP A 143 -4.07 3.26 11.47
CA ASP A 143 -3.69 3.12 10.04
C ASP A 143 -4.71 3.81 9.09
N VAL A 144 -5.71 4.47 9.61
CA VAL A 144 -6.65 5.30 8.85
C VAL A 144 -6.62 6.70 9.44
N ASP A 145 -6.26 7.67 8.62
CA ASP A 145 -6.21 9.07 9.04
C ASP A 145 -7.55 9.56 9.60
N GLY A 146 -7.49 10.43 10.59
CA GLY A 146 -8.67 11.05 11.17
C GLY A 146 -9.39 11.91 10.14
N SER A 147 -10.69 11.69 10.01
CA SER A 147 -11.52 12.45 9.07
C SER A 147 -13.00 12.35 9.44
N PRO A 148 -13.84 13.31 9.03
CA PRO A 148 -15.29 13.20 9.21
C PRO A 148 -15.86 11.91 8.61
N THR A 149 -15.32 11.43 7.50
CA THR A 149 -15.73 10.17 6.86
C THR A 149 -15.44 8.97 7.74
N LYS A 150 -14.24 8.88 8.33
CA LYS A 150 -13.86 7.82 9.28
C LYS A 150 -14.83 7.78 10.44
N SER A 151 -14.99 8.90 11.15
CA SER A 151 -15.86 9.00 12.32
C SER A 151 -17.32 8.69 11.98
N TYR A 152 -17.78 9.09 10.80
CA TYR A 152 -19.14 8.79 10.32
C TYR A 152 -19.35 7.28 10.10
N ILE A 153 -18.42 6.59 9.43
CA ILE A 153 -18.51 5.14 9.20
C ILE A 153 -18.50 4.37 10.53
N LEU A 154 -17.63 4.75 11.47
CA LEU A 154 -17.59 4.15 12.81
C LEU A 154 -18.92 4.38 13.56
N SER A 155 -19.47 5.58 13.48
CA SER A 155 -20.76 5.91 14.07
C SER A 155 -21.92 5.12 13.44
N MET A 156 -21.94 4.91 12.13
CA MET A 156 -22.93 4.05 11.45
C MET A 156 -22.87 2.63 11.97
N ASN A 157 -21.66 2.05 12.04
CA ASN A 157 -21.46 0.69 12.55
C ASN A 157 -21.99 0.52 13.97
N ARG A 158 -21.72 1.46 14.87
CA ARG A 158 -22.23 1.45 16.26
C ARG A 158 -23.77 1.52 16.34
N ARG A 159 -24.42 2.06 15.33
CA ARG A 159 -25.89 2.09 15.20
C ARG A 159 -26.47 0.87 14.46
N GLY A 160 -25.62 -0.12 14.13
CA GLY A 160 -26.02 -1.36 13.47
C GLY A 160 -25.93 -1.35 11.94
N ASP A 161 -25.46 -0.26 11.31
CA ASP A 161 -25.22 -0.20 9.87
C ASP A 161 -23.73 -0.39 9.55
N SER A 162 -23.36 -1.61 9.20
CA SER A 162 -21.99 -2.01 8.87
C SER A 162 -21.68 -1.93 7.36
N SER A 163 -22.52 -1.30 6.56
CA SER A 163 -22.41 -1.29 5.08
C SER A 163 -21.05 -0.84 4.58
N TYR A 164 -20.48 0.20 5.16
CA TYR A 164 -19.15 0.72 4.82
C TYR A 164 -18.04 0.21 5.75
N PHE A 165 -18.38 -0.11 7.00
CA PHE A 165 -17.43 -0.62 7.99
C PHE A 165 -16.77 -1.91 7.51
N LYS A 166 -17.54 -2.84 6.94
CA LYS A 166 -17.03 -4.12 6.43
C LYS A 166 -15.91 -3.96 5.40
N TYR A 167 -15.95 -2.92 4.57
CA TYR A 167 -14.91 -2.65 3.58
C TYR A 167 -13.68 -1.93 4.16
N SER A 168 -13.90 -1.10 5.19
CA SER A 168 -12.90 -0.14 5.67
C SER A 168 -12.12 -0.65 6.89
N PHE A 169 -12.79 -1.37 7.81
CA PHE A 169 -12.25 -1.70 9.13
C PHE A 169 -12.28 -3.18 9.50
N SER A 170 -13.13 -3.99 8.85
CA SER A 170 -13.21 -5.42 9.14
C SER A 170 -11.96 -6.17 8.71
N ALA A 171 -11.74 -7.36 9.32
CA ALA A 171 -10.73 -8.30 8.90
C ALA A 171 -10.88 -8.63 7.41
N ARG A 172 -9.77 -8.99 6.76
CA ARG A 172 -9.70 -9.32 5.34
C ARG A 172 -9.33 -10.79 5.16
N PRO A 173 -9.75 -11.40 4.04
CA PRO A 173 -9.26 -12.73 3.70
C PRO A 173 -7.75 -12.70 3.42
N GLU A 174 -7.12 -13.87 3.44
CA GLU A 174 -5.71 -14.01 3.09
C GLU A 174 -5.42 -13.54 1.66
N GLU A 175 -6.35 -13.81 0.73
CA GLU A 175 -6.19 -13.49 -0.68
C GLU A 175 -7.35 -12.63 -1.19
N GLU A 176 -7.00 -11.60 -1.97
CA GLU A 176 -7.97 -10.76 -2.67
C GLU A 176 -7.58 -10.65 -4.15
N LEU A 177 -8.58 -10.63 -5.04
CA LEU A 177 -8.39 -10.47 -6.49
C LEU A 177 -9.44 -9.51 -7.06
N TYR A 178 -9.00 -8.50 -7.81
CA TYR A 178 -9.88 -7.49 -8.39
C TYR A 178 -9.58 -7.28 -9.88
N ASP A 179 -10.64 -7.09 -10.69
CA ASP A 179 -10.51 -6.66 -12.10
C ASP A 179 -10.61 -5.13 -12.16
N LEU A 180 -9.47 -4.45 -12.17
CA LEU A 180 -9.38 -2.98 -12.16
C LEU A 180 -10.01 -2.31 -13.39
N ARG A 181 -10.29 -3.04 -14.46
CA ARG A 181 -10.98 -2.50 -15.65
C ARG A 181 -12.48 -2.32 -15.41
N ARG A 182 -13.04 -2.92 -14.35
CA ARG A 182 -14.47 -2.94 -14.04
C ARG A 182 -14.78 -2.49 -12.61
N ASP A 183 -13.85 -2.69 -11.70
CA ASP A 183 -14.00 -2.47 -10.26
C ASP A 183 -12.80 -1.70 -9.71
N LEU A 184 -12.72 -0.40 -10.04
CA LEU A 184 -11.70 0.51 -9.50
C LEU A 184 -11.84 0.71 -7.99
N ASP A 185 -13.06 0.53 -7.45
CA ASP A 185 -13.30 0.64 -6.02
C ASP A 185 -12.82 -0.61 -5.24
N CYS A 186 -12.44 -1.68 -5.95
CA CYS A 186 -11.98 -2.95 -5.37
C CYS A 186 -12.97 -3.52 -4.34
N VAL A 187 -14.25 -3.58 -4.66
CA VAL A 187 -15.33 -4.04 -3.77
C VAL A 187 -15.82 -5.46 -4.10
N GLU A 188 -15.57 -5.95 -5.29
CA GLU A 188 -15.88 -7.30 -5.75
C GLU A 188 -14.64 -8.20 -5.68
N ASN A 189 -14.40 -8.86 -4.53
CA ASN A 189 -13.30 -9.80 -4.42
C ASN A 189 -13.59 -11.09 -5.21
N LEU A 190 -12.82 -11.36 -6.26
CA LEU A 190 -12.94 -12.51 -7.15
C LEU A 190 -12.09 -13.71 -6.70
N ALA A 191 -11.37 -13.62 -5.57
CA ALA A 191 -10.41 -14.64 -5.15
C ALA A 191 -11.04 -16.03 -4.93
N GLU A 192 -12.30 -16.10 -4.53
CA GLU A 192 -13.03 -17.35 -4.31
C GLU A 192 -13.85 -17.83 -5.53
N GLU A 193 -13.92 -17.00 -6.59
CA GLU A 193 -14.64 -17.37 -7.81
C GLU A 193 -13.94 -18.52 -8.53
N GLN A 194 -14.66 -19.62 -8.77
CA GLN A 194 -14.10 -20.83 -9.44
C GLN A 194 -13.46 -20.50 -10.80
N ARG A 195 -14.08 -19.61 -11.57
CA ARG A 195 -13.59 -19.16 -12.88
C ARG A 195 -12.29 -18.35 -12.81
N CYS A 196 -11.93 -17.83 -11.65
CA CYS A 196 -10.76 -16.97 -11.44
C CYS A 196 -9.58 -17.71 -10.77
N GLN A 197 -9.74 -18.99 -10.39
CA GLN A 197 -8.73 -19.72 -9.65
C GLN A 197 -7.39 -19.84 -10.41
N ASP A 198 -7.42 -20.15 -11.70
CA ASP A 198 -6.20 -20.26 -12.50
C ASP A 198 -5.47 -18.91 -12.62
N LEU A 199 -6.21 -17.83 -12.79
CA LEU A 199 -5.66 -16.47 -12.82
C LEU A 199 -5.06 -16.08 -11.46
N LYS A 200 -5.79 -16.32 -10.38
CA LYS A 200 -5.32 -16.06 -9.00
C LYS A 200 -4.00 -16.81 -8.74
N ASN A 201 -3.97 -18.11 -9.02
CA ASN A 201 -2.79 -18.92 -8.81
C ASN A 201 -1.59 -18.46 -9.66
N LYS A 202 -1.84 -18.02 -10.90
CA LYS A 202 -0.81 -17.47 -11.78
C LYS A 202 -0.23 -16.17 -11.21
N LEU A 203 -1.07 -15.26 -10.75
CA LEU A 203 -0.64 -14.00 -10.16
C LEU A 203 0.07 -14.21 -8.82
N ARG A 204 -0.43 -15.12 -7.98
CA ARG A 204 0.23 -15.52 -6.74
C ARG A 204 1.64 -16.02 -6.99
N LYS A 205 1.77 -17.00 -7.91
CA LYS A 205 3.09 -17.54 -8.27
C LYS A 205 4.02 -16.46 -8.81
N ARG A 206 3.51 -15.58 -9.68
CA ARG A 206 4.32 -14.48 -10.22
C ARG A 206 4.78 -13.52 -9.13
N LEU A 207 3.91 -13.17 -8.20
CA LEU A 207 4.27 -12.35 -7.03
C LEU A 207 5.38 -13.01 -6.21
N GLU A 208 5.24 -14.30 -5.89
CA GLU A 208 6.25 -15.06 -5.13
C GLU A 208 7.61 -15.07 -5.84
N GLU A 209 7.64 -15.31 -7.16
CA GLU A 209 8.87 -15.25 -7.97
C GLU A 209 9.55 -13.89 -7.83
N ARG A 210 8.78 -12.80 -7.97
CA ARG A 210 9.29 -11.44 -7.88
C ARG A 210 9.79 -11.08 -6.47
N LEU A 211 9.12 -11.55 -5.44
CA LEU A 211 9.53 -11.32 -4.05
C LEU A 211 10.81 -12.11 -3.71
N LEU A 212 10.97 -13.32 -4.25
CA LEU A 212 12.21 -14.10 -4.12
C LEU A 212 13.38 -13.41 -4.83
N GLU A 213 13.18 -12.85 -6.03
CA GLU A 213 14.20 -12.08 -6.74
C GLU A 213 14.69 -10.85 -5.95
N GLN A 214 13.85 -10.34 -5.02
CA GLN A 214 14.15 -9.18 -4.18
C GLN A 214 14.58 -9.54 -2.76
N ASP A 215 14.79 -10.83 -2.48
CA ASP A 215 15.14 -11.35 -1.14
C ASP A 215 14.13 -10.88 -0.06
N ASP A 216 12.82 -10.87 -0.37
CA ASP A 216 11.79 -10.40 0.56
C ASP A 216 11.81 -11.21 1.87
N PRO A 217 12.06 -10.56 3.03
CA PRO A 217 12.18 -11.27 4.30
C PRO A 217 10.91 -12.03 4.72
N ARG A 218 9.72 -11.58 4.30
CA ARG A 218 8.45 -12.30 4.61
C ARG A 218 8.42 -13.67 3.95
N LEU A 219 8.94 -13.77 2.74
CA LEU A 219 8.99 -15.03 2.00
C LEU A 219 10.09 -15.97 2.51
N LEU A 220 11.18 -15.39 2.98
CA LEU A 220 12.35 -16.12 3.47
C LEU A 220 12.29 -16.48 4.97
N GLY A 221 11.15 -16.23 5.64
CA GLY A 221 10.93 -16.56 7.05
C GLY A 221 11.54 -15.56 8.05
N GLY A 222 12.12 -14.47 7.58
CA GLY A 222 12.71 -13.40 8.40
C GLY A 222 11.80 -12.18 8.61
N GLY A 223 10.51 -12.26 8.24
CA GLY A 223 9.62 -11.11 8.17
C GLY A 223 9.33 -10.40 9.49
N ASP A 224 9.55 -11.05 10.62
CA ASP A 224 9.36 -10.42 11.94
C ASP A 224 10.38 -9.30 12.24
N VAL A 225 11.44 -9.19 11.43
CA VAL A 225 12.40 -8.07 11.52
C VAL A 225 11.70 -6.71 11.40
N PHE A 226 10.66 -6.62 10.59
CA PHE A 226 9.90 -5.39 10.38
C PHE A 226 9.15 -4.92 11.64
N ASP A 227 8.66 -5.84 12.46
CA ASP A 227 7.97 -5.53 13.70
C ASP A 227 8.95 -5.02 14.80
N ASN A 228 10.25 -5.27 14.63
CA ASN A 228 11.32 -4.83 15.54
C ASN A 228 11.93 -3.47 15.19
N TYR A 229 11.59 -2.89 14.03
CA TYR A 229 12.07 -1.55 13.69
C TYR A 229 11.46 -0.52 14.64
N ARG A 230 12.33 0.32 15.21
CA ARG A 230 11.90 1.36 16.14
C ARG A 230 11.05 2.42 15.43
N TYR A 231 10.09 2.96 16.18
CA TYR A 231 9.43 4.21 15.78
C TYR A 231 10.38 5.39 15.98
N ASP A 232 10.05 6.51 15.34
CA ASP A 232 10.77 7.79 15.43
C ASP A 232 10.80 8.36 16.86
N THR A 233 9.80 8.01 17.67
CA THR A 233 9.67 8.45 19.07
C THR A 233 9.27 7.30 19.99
N GLU A 234 9.76 7.35 21.23
CA GLU A 234 9.51 6.28 22.21
C GLU A 234 8.06 6.23 22.70
N ASN A 235 7.34 7.35 22.65
CA ASN A 235 5.93 7.38 23.05
C ASN A 235 5.00 6.60 22.12
N LYS A 236 5.44 6.22 20.93
CA LYS A 236 4.71 5.33 20.01
C LYS A 236 4.90 3.84 20.34
N TRP A 237 5.97 3.53 21.09
CA TRP A 237 6.30 2.15 21.42
C TRP A 237 5.37 1.59 22.50
N ASN A 238 4.89 0.36 22.30
CA ASN A 238 3.92 -0.31 23.19
C ASN A 238 2.65 0.53 23.45
N PHE A 239 2.25 1.32 22.46
CA PHE A 239 1.12 2.25 22.63
C PHE A 239 -0.17 1.53 22.97
N TRP A 240 -0.46 0.40 22.30
CA TRP A 240 -1.65 -0.40 22.57
C TRP A 240 -1.65 -0.93 24.00
N GLU A 241 -0.55 -1.52 24.47
CA GLU A 241 -0.40 -2.06 25.83
C GLU A 241 -0.59 -0.97 26.89
N ARG A 242 -0.06 0.21 26.64
CA ARG A 242 -0.16 1.36 27.54
C ARG A 242 -1.59 1.93 27.59
N VAL A 243 -2.33 1.85 26.49
CA VAL A 243 -3.77 2.19 26.47
C VAL A 243 -4.57 1.15 27.24
N ILE A 244 -4.37 -0.14 26.97
CA ILE A 244 -5.11 -1.23 27.62
C ILE A 244 -4.83 -1.31 29.12
N SER A 245 -3.59 -1.04 29.55
CA SER A 245 -3.23 -1.00 30.98
C SER A 245 -3.77 0.22 31.72
N GLY A 246 -4.32 1.20 31.00
CA GLY A 246 -4.81 2.47 31.55
C GLY A 246 -3.70 3.47 31.90
N GLU A 247 -2.46 3.21 31.50
CA GLU A 247 -1.38 4.21 31.59
C GLU A 247 -1.70 5.44 30.75
N ILE A 248 -2.21 5.21 29.54
CA ILE A 248 -2.73 6.28 28.67
C ILE A 248 -4.25 6.30 28.75
N LYS A 249 -4.78 7.29 29.46
CA LYS A 249 -6.23 7.43 29.64
C LYS A 249 -6.95 8.14 28.50
N GLU A 250 -6.25 8.99 27.78
CA GLU A 250 -6.81 9.83 26.70
C GLU A 250 -5.92 9.71 25.45
N PRO A 251 -5.91 8.53 24.80
CA PRO A 251 -4.99 8.25 23.69
C PRO A 251 -5.13 9.24 22.52
N TRP A 252 -6.32 9.78 22.27
CA TRP A 252 -6.56 10.79 21.24
C TRP A 252 -5.77 12.08 21.44
N LYS A 253 -5.36 12.42 22.67
CA LYS A 253 -4.49 13.58 22.93
C LYS A 253 -3.06 13.38 22.47
N GLN A 254 -2.62 12.13 22.36
CA GLN A 254 -1.26 11.81 21.91
C GLN A 254 -1.19 11.62 20.40
N THR A 255 -2.24 11.12 19.78
CA THR A 255 -2.27 10.86 18.35
C THR A 255 -2.52 12.14 17.52
N GLY A 256 -3.31 13.09 18.03
CA GLY A 256 -3.50 14.42 17.44
C GLY A 256 -4.32 14.50 16.14
N TRP A 257 -4.42 13.40 15.38
CA TRP A 257 -5.14 13.34 14.10
C TRP A 257 -6.38 12.45 14.12
N VAL A 258 -6.71 11.84 15.23
CA VAL A 258 -7.97 11.09 15.43
C VAL A 258 -8.80 11.75 16.51
N THR A 259 -10.12 11.64 16.38
CA THR A 259 -11.05 12.23 17.35
C THR A 259 -11.36 11.24 18.48
N PRO A 260 -11.78 11.70 19.67
CA PRO A 260 -12.21 10.81 20.76
C PRO A 260 -13.29 9.81 20.34
N THR A 261 -14.15 10.18 19.38
CA THR A 261 -15.24 9.33 18.87
C THR A 261 -14.75 8.18 18.00
N ASP A 262 -13.50 8.16 17.57
CA ASP A 262 -12.93 7.07 16.76
C ASP A 262 -12.46 5.90 17.62
N TYR A 263 -12.32 6.10 18.91
CA TYR A 263 -11.94 5.06 19.87
C TYR A 263 -13.13 4.27 20.35
N GLU A 264 -13.00 2.96 20.42
CA GLU A 264 -13.97 2.14 21.15
C GLU A 264 -13.60 2.14 22.63
N GLN A 265 -14.53 2.59 23.43
CA GLN A 265 -14.41 2.49 24.89
C GLN A 265 -14.87 1.09 25.30
N TYR A 266 -14.00 0.29 25.87
CA TYR A 266 -14.41 -0.89 26.61
C TYR A 266 -15.01 -0.41 27.95
N GLU A 267 -16.28 -0.70 28.16
CA GLU A 267 -16.93 -0.60 29.46
C GLU A 267 -16.41 -1.68 30.42
#